data_56900a6be668c7c3363d83b34fbbf84e
#
_entry.id   56900a6be668c7c3363d83b34fbbf84e
#
_cell.length_a   1.000
_cell.length_b   1.000
_cell.length_c   1.000
_cell.angle_alpha   90.00
_cell.angle_beta   90.00
_cell.angle_gamma   90.00
#
_symmetry.space_group_name_H-M   'P 1'
#
loop_
_entity.id
_entity.type
_entity.pdbx_description
1 polymer ?
#
loop_
_entity_poly.entity_id
_entity_poly.type
_entity_poly.pdbx_seq_one_letter_code
_entity_poly.pdbx_strand_id
1 'polypeptide(L)'
;MKILTKDTWQIIRQNWKNILLFELLYRGITTSVYMRLVSRGIRLALRAAGYSYLTPANIGNFLIRPVTLFIFAAVAFVGILILSLETAGLITAFQGSAYYQKLTPLHILWGGLQKLKDEMIKCNWRLPLFLTVQYLLIHLPFIMRAIVRYKPANFIFQELKKQPVAVAFLVVLLIFGILAVIPRSLTAYGCMIEQKHFHSGVVRSWQMTHKRKWKISSLAMFWELAVILLAVAVYAASVCAAALCVVRFSRQNLAMAVLLSSADRLETGIIYLASMLATVVVYAALSVAYYQYGNRRFHTERWDFGYPARGSMNRRTMAVILTAVVGVGLFYIYDLVRNGSELSEELLIETEITAHRGSSRTAPENTIPAIEAAVEEMADSVEIDVQMTADGVVVLGHDASLKRVAGVNRSIASMTFEELEKLDVGSWFSSEYAGTRIPSLSEVLELCSQKTSLNIEIKYVGKNSELPE
;
A
#
# COMPACT_ATOMS: atom_id res chain seq x y z
N MET A 1 13.15 33.67 8.25
CA MET A 1 13.30 32.24 8.58
C MET A 1 13.34 32.00 10.08
N LYS A 2 14.30 32.48 10.87
CA LYS A 2 14.43 32.22 12.33
C LYS A 2 13.12 32.43 13.13
N ILE A 3 12.37 33.49 12.88
CA ILE A 3 11.08 33.75 13.56
C ILE A 3 10.05 32.70 13.19
N LEU A 4 9.88 32.39 11.89
CA LEU A 4 8.93 31.40 11.39
C LEU A 4 9.21 29.99 11.93
N THR A 5 10.49 29.59 11.99
CA THR A 5 10.86 28.28 12.55
C THR A 5 10.60 28.22 14.06
N LYS A 6 10.88 29.31 14.79
CA LYS A 6 10.57 29.40 16.23
C LYS A 6 9.07 29.31 16.48
N ASP A 7 8.27 30.04 15.72
CA ASP A 7 6.81 30.03 15.85
C ASP A 7 6.22 28.66 15.47
N THR A 8 6.78 28.00 14.44
CA THR A 8 6.39 26.63 14.07
C THR A 8 6.65 25.65 15.21
N TRP A 9 7.82 25.73 15.84
CA TRP A 9 8.13 24.90 17.00
C TRP A 9 7.18 25.20 18.17
N GLN A 10 6.87 26.46 18.42
CA GLN A 10 5.98 26.87 19.50
C GLN A 10 4.56 26.34 19.32
N ILE A 11 3.99 26.43 18.10
CA ILE A 11 2.64 25.94 17.80
C ILE A 11 2.54 24.41 17.91
N ILE A 12 3.59 23.68 17.54
CA ILE A 12 3.67 22.24 17.74
C ILE A 12 3.73 21.92 19.23
N ARG A 13 4.64 22.56 19.97
CA ARG A 13 4.89 22.30 21.39
C ARG A 13 3.64 22.48 22.27
N GLN A 14 2.72 23.34 21.88
CA GLN A 14 1.50 23.62 22.63
C GLN A 14 0.61 22.38 22.81
N ASN A 15 0.44 21.57 21.77
CA ASN A 15 -0.43 20.40 21.73
C ASN A 15 0.27 19.10 21.23
N TRP A 16 1.62 19.04 21.24
CA TRP A 16 2.38 17.99 20.57
C TRP A 16 1.94 16.56 20.93
N LYS A 17 1.68 16.30 22.24
CA LYS A 17 1.26 14.97 22.72
C LYS A 17 -0.07 14.54 22.12
N ASN A 18 -1.04 15.44 22.07
CA ASN A 18 -2.37 15.17 21.57
C ASN A 18 -2.39 15.10 20.05
N ILE A 19 -1.57 15.91 19.36
CA ILE A 19 -1.38 15.83 17.90
C ILE A 19 -0.72 14.50 17.53
N LEU A 20 0.37 14.13 18.19
CA LEU A 20 1.06 12.87 17.93
C LEU A 20 0.14 11.67 18.17
N LEU A 21 -0.62 11.68 19.27
CA LEU A 21 -1.56 10.61 19.57
C LEU A 21 -2.73 10.56 18.59
N PHE A 22 -3.24 11.72 18.16
CA PHE A 22 -4.24 11.79 17.09
C PHE A 22 -3.71 11.14 15.82
N GLU A 23 -2.52 11.51 15.37
CA GLU A 23 -1.90 10.98 14.16
C GLU A 23 -1.66 9.47 14.24
N LEU A 24 -1.11 8.98 15.36
CA LEU A 24 -0.87 7.55 15.56
C LEU A 24 -2.17 6.74 15.50
N LEU A 25 -3.20 7.18 16.21
CA LEU A 25 -4.49 6.49 16.24
C LEU A 25 -5.21 6.62 14.89
N TYR A 26 -5.24 7.83 14.34
CA TYR A 26 -5.91 8.10 13.07
C TYR A 26 -5.30 7.30 11.93
N ARG A 27 -3.99 7.41 11.72
CA ARG A 27 -3.30 6.67 10.65
C ARG A 27 -3.29 5.17 10.89
N GLY A 28 -3.08 4.71 12.12
CA GLY A 28 -3.10 3.29 12.43
C GLY A 28 -4.43 2.64 12.04
N ILE A 29 -5.55 3.28 12.39
CA ILE A 29 -6.89 2.78 12.05
C ILE A 29 -7.16 2.95 10.54
N THR A 30 -6.97 4.16 10.01
CA THR A 30 -7.35 4.46 8.62
C THR A 30 -6.49 3.72 7.61
N THR A 31 -5.18 3.58 7.85
CA THR A 31 -4.30 2.79 6.97
C THR A 31 -4.72 1.33 6.93
N SER A 32 -4.95 0.72 8.10
CA SER A 32 -5.36 -0.70 8.18
C SER A 32 -6.71 -0.94 7.48
N VAL A 33 -7.69 -0.05 7.69
CA VAL A 33 -9.01 -0.16 7.05
C VAL A 33 -8.92 0.10 5.55
N TYR A 34 -8.16 1.14 5.15
CA TYR A 34 -8.04 1.52 3.75
C TYR A 34 -7.28 0.49 2.92
N MET A 35 -6.21 -0.11 3.45
CA MET A 35 -5.47 -1.17 2.76
C MET A 35 -6.35 -2.41 2.52
N ARG A 36 -7.18 -2.79 3.49
CA ARG A 36 -8.17 -3.87 3.30
C ARG A 36 -9.23 -3.50 2.25
N LEU A 37 -9.65 -2.23 2.20
CA LEU A 37 -10.58 -1.76 1.19
C LEU A 37 -9.95 -1.79 -0.21
N VAL A 38 -8.70 -1.36 -0.35
CA VAL A 38 -7.93 -1.42 -1.61
C VAL A 38 -7.80 -2.86 -2.09
N SER A 39 -7.34 -3.77 -1.23
CA SER A 39 -7.16 -5.19 -1.56
C SER A 39 -8.49 -5.84 -2.00
N ARG A 40 -9.57 -5.60 -1.24
CA ARG A 40 -10.91 -6.09 -1.63
C ARG A 40 -11.40 -5.47 -2.92
N GLY A 41 -11.15 -4.17 -3.14
CA GLY A 41 -11.50 -3.46 -4.36
C GLY A 41 -10.79 -4.03 -5.58
N ILE A 42 -9.49 -4.30 -5.48
CA ILE A 42 -8.70 -4.92 -6.55
C ILE A 42 -9.25 -6.31 -6.89
N ARG A 43 -9.48 -7.16 -5.88
CA ARG A 43 -10.06 -8.50 -6.10
C ARG A 43 -11.45 -8.45 -6.72
N LEU A 44 -12.30 -7.55 -6.24
CA LEU A 44 -13.63 -7.37 -6.82
C LEU A 44 -13.55 -6.92 -8.28
N ALA A 45 -12.63 -6.02 -8.60
CA ALA A 45 -12.40 -5.54 -9.96
C ALA A 45 -11.87 -6.65 -10.87
N LEU A 46 -10.91 -7.46 -10.40
CA LEU A 46 -10.38 -8.62 -11.11
C LEU A 46 -11.49 -9.63 -11.42
N ARG A 47 -12.27 -10.02 -10.41
CA ARG A 47 -13.41 -10.93 -10.56
C ARG A 47 -14.42 -10.42 -11.57
N ALA A 48 -14.84 -9.16 -11.44
CA ALA A 48 -15.80 -8.55 -12.34
C ALA A 48 -15.27 -8.40 -13.77
N ALA A 49 -13.95 -8.35 -13.93
CA ALA A 49 -13.28 -8.32 -15.22
C ALA A 49 -12.95 -9.71 -15.80
N GLY A 50 -13.16 -10.80 -15.04
CA GLY A 50 -12.85 -12.17 -15.46
C GLY A 50 -11.35 -12.48 -15.52
N TYR A 51 -10.55 -11.80 -14.67
CA TYR A 51 -9.11 -12.06 -14.55
C TYR A 51 -8.79 -12.64 -13.16
N SER A 52 -7.96 -13.67 -13.11
CA SER A 52 -7.41 -14.21 -11.87
C SER A 52 -6.18 -13.40 -11.41
N TYR A 53 -5.37 -12.88 -12.35
CA TYR A 53 -4.23 -12.02 -12.08
C TYR A 53 -3.91 -11.06 -13.22
N LEU A 54 -3.05 -10.08 -12.95
CA LEU A 54 -2.65 -9.07 -13.94
C LEU A 54 -1.29 -9.39 -14.55
N THR A 55 -1.24 -9.30 -15.88
CA THR A 55 -0.02 -9.37 -16.68
C THR A 55 0.20 -8.08 -17.44
N PRO A 56 1.42 -7.81 -17.96
CA PRO A 56 1.65 -6.68 -18.85
C PRO A 56 0.72 -6.66 -20.07
N ALA A 57 0.29 -7.83 -20.54
CA ALA A 57 -0.58 -7.95 -21.71
C ALA A 57 -2.06 -7.61 -21.41
N ASN A 58 -2.56 -7.94 -20.21
CA ASN A 58 -3.97 -7.73 -19.86
C ASN A 58 -4.27 -6.49 -19.03
N ILE A 59 -3.25 -5.89 -18.38
CA ILE A 59 -3.43 -4.74 -17.49
C ILE A 59 -4.10 -3.54 -18.20
N GLY A 60 -3.77 -3.28 -19.45
CA GLY A 60 -4.38 -2.21 -20.24
C GLY A 60 -5.89 -2.41 -20.40
N ASN A 61 -6.29 -3.60 -20.81
CA ASN A 61 -7.70 -3.97 -20.99
C ASN A 61 -8.46 -3.99 -19.65
N PHE A 62 -7.81 -4.44 -18.56
CA PHE A 62 -8.37 -4.42 -17.22
C PHE A 62 -8.66 -2.99 -16.76
N LEU A 63 -7.69 -2.08 -16.90
CA LEU A 63 -7.81 -0.71 -16.40
C LEU A 63 -8.89 0.12 -17.10
N ILE A 64 -9.18 -0.15 -18.39
CA ILE A 64 -10.20 0.60 -19.15
C ILE A 64 -11.62 0.05 -18.97
N ARG A 65 -11.81 -1.09 -18.30
CA ARG A 65 -13.17 -1.63 -18.10
C ARG A 65 -14.00 -0.71 -17.19
N PRO A 66 -15.25 -0.41 -17.54
CA PRO A 66 -16.10 0.50 -16.76
C PRO A 66 -16.27 0.08 -15.29
N VAL A 67 -16.39 -1.22 -15.02
CA VAL A 67 -16.51 -1.76 -13.67
C VAL A 67 -15.24 -1.54 -12.85
N THR A 68 -14.08 -1.77 -13.44
CA THR A 68 -12.78 -1.51 -12.82
C THR A 68 -12.61 -0.03 -12.47
N LEU A 69 -12.92 0.85 -13.45
CA LEU A 69 -12.86 2.30 -13.24
C LEU A 69 -13.80 2.77 -12.13
N PHE A 70 -15.02 2.22 -12.08
CA PHE A 70 -16.00 2.55 -11.03
C PHE A 70 -15.50 2.12 -9.64
N ILE A 71 -14.99 0.89 -9.51
CA ILE A 71 -14.47 0.38 -8.24
C ILE A 71 -13.26 1.20 -7.78
N PHE A 72 -12.33 1.49 -8.68
CA PHE A 72 -11.14 2.28 -8.35
C PHE A 72 -11.50 3.73 -8.01
N ALA A 73 -12.46 4.33 -8.71
CA ALA A 73 -12.97 5.66 -8.37
C ALA A 73 -13.61 5.69 -6.98
N ALA A 74 -14.39 4.66 -6.61
CA ALA A 74 -14.99 4.55 -5.29
C ALA A 74 -13.93 4.39 -4.18
N VAL A 75 -12.92 3.53 -4.39
CA VAL A 75 -11.80 3.36 -3.46
C VAL A 75 -10.99 4.67 -3.33
N ALA A 76 -10.67 5.31 -4.46
CA ALA A 76 -9.96 6.59 -4.46
C ALA A 76 -10.76 7.68 -3.74
N PHE A 77 -12.08 7.73 -3.91
CA PHE A 77 -12.95 8.68 -3.23
C PHE A 77 -12.87 8.54 -1.71
N VAL A 78 -12.89 7.30 -1.19
CA VAL A 78 -12.71 7.04 0.25
C VAL A 78 -11.32 7.52 0.71
N GLY A 79 -10.27 7.26 -0.06
CA GLY A 79 -8.92 7.74 0.23
C GLY A 79 -8.84 9.27 0.29
N ILE A 80 -9.47 9.96 -0.65
CA ILE A 80 -9.57 11.43 -0.67
C ILE A 80 -10.24 11.97 0.60
N LEU A 81 -11.32 11.33 1.06
CA LEU A 81 -12.00 11.74 2.30
C LEU A 81 -11.12 11.49 3.54
N ILE A 82 -10.42 10.37 3.61
CA ILE A 82 -9.48 10.07 4.70
C ILE A 82 -8.39 11.13 4.78
N LEU A 83 -7.70 11.44 3.68
CA LEU A 83 -6.64 12.44 3.65
C LEU A 83 -7.16 13.85 3.97
N SER A 84 -8.36 14.17 3.50
CA SER A 84 -9.00 15.47 3.78
C SER A 84 -9.38 15.62 5.25
N LEU A 85 -9.82 14.54 5.89
CA LEU A 85 -10.16 14.54 7.32
C LEU A 85 -8.91 14.68 8.19
N GLU A 86 -7.80 14.01 7.85
CA GLU A 86 -6.50 14.17 8.52
C GLU A 86 -6.06 15.64 8.48
N THR A 87 -6.07 16.22 7.28
CA THR A 87 -5.71 17.64 7.08
C THR A 87 -6.62 18.58 7.89
N ALA A 88 -7.93 18.35 7.86
CA ALA A 88 -8.89 19.16 8.62
C ALA A 88 -8.70 19.03 10.14
N GLY A 89 -8.35 17.83 10.61
CA GLY A 89 -7.96 17.57 11.99
C GLY A 89 -6.71 18.36 12.40
N LEU A 90 -5.65 18.31 11.59
CA LEU A 90 -4.42 19.07 11.85
C LEU A 90 -4.64 20.57 11.84
N ILE A 91 -5.43 21.10 10.87
CA ILE A 91 -5.82 22.52 10.85
C ILE A 91 -6.54 22.88 12.15
N THR A 92 -7.44 22.02 12.64
CA THR A 92 -8.13 22.21 13.92
C THR A 92 -7.16 22.21 15.10
N ALA A 93 -6.23 21.26 15.14
CA ALA A 93 -5.22 21.15 16.19
C ALA A 93 -4.33 22.41 16.27
N PHE A 94 -3.84 22.86 15.12
CA PHE A 94 -2.99 24.06 15.07
C PHE A 94 -3.79 25.36 15.26
N GLN A 95 -5.07 25.40 14.88
CA GLN A 95 -5.95 26.49 15.27
C GLN A 95 -6.10 26.56 16.80
N GLY A 96 -6.37 25.42 17.47
CA GLY A 96 -6.38 25.36 18.95
C GLY A 96 -5.06 25.80 19.56
N SER A 97 -3.92 25.36 18.99
CA SER A 97 -2.59 25.79 19.47
C SER A 97 -2.35 27.30 19.31
N ALA A 98 -2.84 27.91 18.22
CA ALA A 98 -2.74 29.34 17.98
C ALA A 98 -3.52 30.19 19.02
N TYR A 99 -4.60 29.61 19.56
CA TYR A 99 -5.41 30.24 20.64
C TYR A 99 -5.04 29.73 22.04
N TYR A 100 -3.90 29.04 22.21
CA TYR A 100 -3.44 28.42 23.46
C TYR A 100 -4.43 27.43 24.10
N GLN A 101 -5.34 26.90 23.32
CA GLN A 101 -6.26 25.87 23.78
C GLN A 101 -5.61 24.48 23.70
N LYS A 102 -5.83 23.66 24.72
CA LYS A 102 -5.43 22.25 24.71
C LYS A 102 -6.59 21.41 24.20
N LEU A 103 -6.37 20.75 23.06
CA LEU A 103 -7.35 19.87 22.44
C LEU A 103 -6.97 18.42 22.69
N THR A 104 -7.94 17.57 23.01
CA THR A 104 -7.75 16.11 23.03
C THR A 104 -7.78 15.56 21.59
N PRO A 105 -7.27 14.34 21.34
CA PRO A 105 -7.36 13.70 20.03
C PRO A 105 -8.79 13.60 19.48
N LEU A 106 -9.78 13.37 20.36
CA LEU A 106 -11.19 13.33 19.97
C LEU A 106 -11.71 14.72 19.56
N HIS A 107 -11.29 15.81 20.24
CA HIS A 107 -11.62 17.17 19.83
C HIS A 107 -11.00 17.51 18.48
N ILE A 108 -9.77 17.05 18.19
CA ILE A 108 -9.09 17.23 16.91
C ILE A 108 -9.89 16.52 15.80
N LEU A 109 -10.26 15.26 16.02
CA LEU A 109 -11.06 14.48 15.09
C LEU A 109 -12.43 15.12 14.84
N TRP A 110 -13.13 15.48 15.90
CA TRP A 110 -14.47 16.09 15.82
C TRP A 110 -14.44 17.43 15.08
N GLY A 111 -13.51 18.30 15.41
CA GLY A 111 -13.35 19.58 14.71
C GLY A 111 -12.96 19.41 13.24
N GLY A 112 -12.15 18.38 12.93
CA GLY A 112 -11.87 17.99 11.54
C GLY A 112 -13.12 17.54 10.79
N LEU A 113 -13.94 16.68 11.43
CA LEU A 113 -15.21 16.20 10.87
C LEU A 113 -16.19 17.35 10.61
N GLN A 114 -16.33 18.29 11.57
CA GLN A 114 -17.19 19.46 11.37
C GLN A 114 -16.73 20.32 10.21
N LYS A 115 -15.43 20.63 10.13
CA LYS A 115 -14.86 21.41 9.01
C LYS A 115 -15.08 20.72 7.66
N LEU A 116 -14.85 19.42 7.59
CA LEU A 116 -15.07 18.66 6.34
C LEU A 116 -16.56 18.61 5.98
N LYS A 117 -17.45 18.39 6.94
CA LYS A 117 -18.90 18.43 6.75
C LYS A 117 -19.36 19.79 6.21
N ASP A 118 -18.88 20.90 6.78
CA ASP A 118 -19.22 22.24 6.35
C ASP A 118 -18.80 22.50 4.89
N GLU A 119 -17.61 22.02 4.51
CA GLU A 119 -17.14 22.11 3.12
C GLU A 119 -17.97 21.27 2.15
N MET A 120 -18.43 20.10 2.59
CA MET A 120 -19.33 19.23 1.80
C MET A 120 -20.70 19.90 1.61
N ILE A 121 -21.28 20.51 2.66
CA ILE A 121 -22.55 21.24 2.60
C ILE A 121 -22.44 22.44 1.63
N LYS A 122 -21.28 23.13 1.62
CA LYS A 122 -21.01 24.23 0.68
C LYS A 122 -20.74 23.75 -0.76
N CYS A 123 -20.80 22.45 -1.03
CA CYS A 123 -20.45 21.85 -2.32
C CYS A 123 -19.02 22.18 -2.79
N ASN A 124 -18.08 22.35 -1.87
CA ASN A 124 -16.67 22.63 -2.15
C ASN A 124 -15.87 21.35 -2.54
N TRP A 125 -16.40 20.51 -3.44
CA TRP A 125 -15.80 19.23 -3.86
C TRP A 125 -14.36 19.33 -4.40
N ARG A 126 -13.98 20.51 -4.88
CA ARG A 126 -12.62 20.77 -5.36
C ARG A 126 -11.59 20.81 -4.23
N LEU A 127 -12.03 21.12 -2.99
CA LEU A 127 -11.12 21.23 -1.85
C LEU A 127 -10.54 19.86 -1.44
N PRO A 128 -11.30 18.77 -1.23
CA PRO A 128 -10.76 17.45 -0.95
C PRO A 128 -9.77 16.97 -2.01
N LEU A 129 -10.08 17.17 -3.28
CA LEU A 129 -9.18 16.80 -4.38
C LEU A 129 -7.87 17.61 -4.34
N PHE A 130 -7.97 18.92 -4.11
CA PHE A 130 -6.79 19.79 -3.96
C PHE A 130 -5.93 19.37 -2.76
N LEU A 131 -6.54 19.05 -1.62
CA LEU A 131 -5.84 18.57 -0.42
C LEU A 131 -5.10 17.26 -0.69
N THR A 132 -5.70 16.35 -1.45
CA THR A 132 -5.04 15.09 -1.85
C THR A 132 -3.81 15.36 -2.70
N VAL A 133 -3.90 16.24 -3.70
CA VAL A 133 -2.74 16.62 -4.52
C VAL A 133 -1.65 17.28 -3.65
N GLN A 134 -2.02 18.19 -2.77
CA GLN A 134 -1.08 18.83 -1.85
C GLN A 134 -0.40 17.80 -0.92
N TYR A 135 -1.17 16.86 -0.39
CA TYR A 135 -0.68 15.78 0.46
C TYR A 135 0.32 14.88 -0.29
N LEU A 136 -0.02 14.44 -1.50
CA LEU A 136 0.87 13.62 -2.33
C LEU A 136 2.20 14.33 -2.64
N LEU A 137 2.16 15.64 -2.89
CA LEU A 137 3.38 16.43 -3.12
C LEU A 137 4.26 16.56 -1.87
N ILE A 138 3.65 16.73 -0.69
CA ILE A 138 4.36 16.73 0.60
C ILE A 138 5.00 15.36 0.87
N HIS A 139 4.33 14.27 0.49
CA HIS A 139 4.80 12.91 0.76
C HIS A 139 5.64 12.30 -0.38
N LEU A 140 5.92 13.07 -1.42
CA LEU A 140 6.62 12.56 -2.61
C LEU A 140 7.92 11.81 -2.29
N PRO A 141 8.82 12.27 -1.39
CA PRO A 141 10.04 11.54 -1.06
C PRO A 141 9.75 10.16 -0.45
N PHE A 142 8.76 10.08 0.43
CA PHE A 142 8.35 8.82 1.08
C PHE A 142 7.67 7.87 0.10
N ILE A 143 6.82 8.40 -0.79
CA ILE A 143 6.15 7.63 -1.85
C ILE A 143 7.18 7.05 -2.82
N MET A 144 8.14 7.86 -3.27
CA MET A 144 9.21 7.40 -4.18
C MET A 144 10.04 6.30 -3.52
N ARG A 145 10.36 6.43 -2.23
CA ARG A 145 11.09 5.38 -1.50
C ARG A 145 10.27 4.09 -1.39
N ALA A 146 8.96 4.20 -1.12
CA ALA A 146 8.06 3.05 -1.06
C ALA A 146 7.92 2.34 -2.41
N ILE A 147 7.81 3.09 -3.53
CA ILE A 147 7.74 2.54 -4.89
C ILE A 147 9.00 1.74 -5.22
N VAL A 148 10.18 2.29 -4.94
CA VAL A 148 11.46 1.59 -5.22
C VAL A 148 11.55 0.28 -4.43
N ARG A 149 10.93 0.22 -3.27
CA ARG A 149 11.01 -0.92 -2.38
C ARG A 149 9.99 -2.03 -2.71
N TYR A 150 8.79 -1.66 -3.10
CA TYR A 150 7.72 -2.62 -3.42
C TYR A 150 7.97 -3.23 -4.80
N LYS A 151 8.33 -4.54 -4.85
CA LYS A 151 8.76 -5.23 -6.08
C LYS A 151 7.86 -5.02 -7.31
N PRO A 152 6.52 -5.18 -7.23
CA PRO A 152 5.64 -4.91 -8.37
C PRO A 152 5.67 -3.46 -8.83
N ALA A 153 5.67 -2.50 -7.90
CA ALA A 153 5.72 -1.08 -8.24
C ALA A 153 7.10 -0.68 -8.79
N ASN A 154 8.18 -1.26 -8.26
CA ASN A 154 9.53 -1.05 -8.78
C ASN A 154 9.68 -1.59 -10.20
N PHE A 155 9.10 -2.76 -10.51
CA PHE A 155 9.08 -3.30 -11.87
C PHE A 155 8.41 -2.31 -12.84
N ILE A 156 7.20 -1.83 -12.51
CA ILE A 156 6.48 -0.83 -13.33
C ILE A 156 7.33 0.44 -13.49
N PHE A 157 8.00 0.89 -12.43
CA PHE A 157 8.86 2.07 -12.47
C PHE A 157 10.10 1.87 -13.35
N GLN A 158 10.71 0.67 -13.34
CA GLN A 158 11.84 0.35 -14.22
C GLN A 158 11.41 0.28 -15.69
N GLU A 159 10.24 -0.31 -15.99
CA GLU A 159 9.70 -0.32 -17.34
C GLU A 159 9.34 1.10 -17.83
N LEU A 160 8.77 1.93 -16.96
CA LEU A 160 8.48 3.32 -17.28
C LEU A 160 9.75 4.13 -17.61
N LYS A 161 10.86 3.87 -16.91
CA LYS A 161 12.16 4.53 -17.20
C LYS A 161 12.69 4.26 -18.60
N LYS A 162 12.30 3.15 -19.21
CA LYS A 162 12.68 2.83 -20.60
C LYS A 162 11.93 3.68 -21.63
N GLN A 163 10.93 4.45 -21.19
CA GLN A 163 10.09 5.31 -22.04
C GLN A 163 10.40 6.79 -21.76
N PRO A 164 11.40 7.40 -22.41
CA PRO A 164 11.86 8.76 -22.07
C PRO A 164 10.79 9.83 -22.25
N VAL A 165 9.88 9.66 -23.21
CA VAL A 165 8.76 10.59 -23.44
C VAL A 165 7.77 10.57 -22.29
N ALA A 166 7.40 9.37 -21.78
CA ALA A 166 6.51 9.22 -20.65
C ALA A 166 7.12 9.79 -19.37
N VAL A 167 8.42 9.55 -19.14
CA VAL A 167 9.15 10.12 -18.00
C VAL A 167 9.19 11.64 -18.08
N ALA A 168 9.53 12.21 -19.25
CA ALA A 168 9.54 13.66 -19.47
C ALA A 168 8.16 14.27 -19.20
N PHE A 169 7.09 13.65 -19.69
CA PHE A 169 5.71 14.09 -19.45
C PHE A 169 5.38 14.08 -17.94
N LEU A 170 5.71 13.02 -17.22
CA LEU A 170 5.47 12.92 -15.77
C LEU A 170 6.27 13.97 -14.99
N VAL A 171 7.53 14.22 -15.37
CA VAL A 171 8.35 15.26 -14.75
C VAL A 171 7.75 16.66 -14.99
N VAL A 172 7.31 16.95 -16.20
CA VAL A 172 6.63 18.22 -16.52
C VAL A 172 5.35 18.37 -15.72
N LEU A 173 4.53 17.30 -15.65
CA LEU A 173 3.30 17.29 -14.86
C LEU A 173 3.57 17.54 -13.37
N LEU A 174 4.63 16.93 -12.82
CA LEU A 174 5.06 17.11 -11.43
C LEU A 174 5.50 18.55 -11.17
N ILE A 175 6.35 19.11 -12.04
CA ILE A 175 6.80 20.51 -11.94
C ILE A 175 5.60 21.45 -11.99
N PHE A 176 4.69 21.24 -12.94
CA PHE A 176 3.46 22.02 -13.04
C PHE A 176 2.60 21.92 -11.77
N GLY A 177 2.43 20.71 -11.24
CA GLY A 177 1.72 20.45 -9.99
C GLY A 177 2.33 21.23 -8.81
N ILE A 178 3.65 21.17 -8.65
CA ILE A 178 4.38 21.89 -7.61
C ILE A 178 4.16 23.41 -7.77
N LEU A 179 4.37 23.96 -8.96
CA LEU A 179 4.20 25.38 -9.24
C LEU A 179 2.74 25.84 -9.04
N ALA A 180 1.77 24.98 -9.30
CA ALA A 180 0.36 25.27 -9.08
C ALA A 180 -0.03 25.23 -7.60
N VAL A 181 0.51 24.28 -6.82
CA VAL A 181 0.13 24.08 -5.41
C VAL A 181 0.79 25.08 -4.48
N ILE A 182 2.05 25.47 -4.72
CA ILE A 182 2.79 26.39 -3.84
C ILE A 182 2.02 27.69 -3.54
N PRO A 183 1.54 28.48 -4.53
CA PRO A 183 0.81 29.71 -4.25
C PRO A 183 -0.60 29.50 -3.69
N ARG A 184 -1.08 28.26 -3.74
CA ARG A 184 -2.39 27.85 -3.24
C ARG A 184 -2.33 27.05 -1.94
N SER A 185 -1.15 26.91 -1.35
CA SER A 185 -0.91 26.04 -0.18
C SER A 185 -1.74 26.37 1.06
N LEU A 186 -2.23 27.62 1.17
CA LEU A 186 -3.06 28.08 2.27
C LEU A 186 -4.57 28.08 1.94
N THR A 187 -5.00 27.49 0.81
CA THR A 187 -6.42 27.46 0.39
C THR A 187 -7.31 26.78 1.43
N ALA A 188 -6.84 25.67 2.02
CA ALA A 188 -7.58 24.96 3.07
C ALA A 188 -7.92 25.86 4.27
N TYR A 189 -7.01 26.72 4.67
CA TYR A 189 -7.21 27.66 5.77
C TYR A 189 -8.26 28.71 5.42
N GLY A 190 -8.26 29.23 4.18
CA GLY A 190 -9.27 30.13 3.69
C GLY A 190 -10.67 29.52 3.65
N CYS A 191 -10.77 28.25 3.26
CA CYS A 191 -12.04 27.53 3.24
C CYS A 191 -12.51 27.13 4.66
N MET A 192 -11.67 26.42 5.41
CA MET A 192 -12.04 25.78 6.67
C MET A 192 -12.02 26.70 7.89
N ILE A 193 -11.26 27.80 7.87
CA ILE A 193 -11.21 28.78 8.97
C ILE A 193 -11.99 30.05 8.64
N GLU A 194 -11.82 30.59 7.41
CA GLU A 194 -12.53 31.82 6.99
C GLU A 194 -13.89 31.50 6.34
N GLN A 195 -14.28 30.23 6.28
CA GLN A 195 -15.56 29.74 5.75
C GLN A 195 -15.84 30.16 4.30
N LYS A 196 -14.79 30.35 3.48
CA LYS A 196 -14.89 30.78 2.08
C LYS A 196 -15.17 29.61 1.14
N HIS A 197 -15.85 29.88 0.02
CA HIS A 197 -15.90 28.93 -1.09
C HIS A 197 -14.51 28.71 -1.69
N PHE A 198 -14.29 27.58 -2.34
CA PHE A 198 -12.99 27.16 -2.86
C PHE A 198 -12.28 28.23 -3.69
N HIS A 199 -12.98 28.85 -4.66
CA HIS A 199 -12.39 29.90 -5.50
C HIS A 199 -11.90 31.09 -4.68
N SER A 200 -12.72 31.60 -3.76
CA SER A 200 -12.35 32.70 -2.87
C SER A 200 -11.21 32.29 -1.91
N GLY A 201 -11.18 31.05 -1.47
CA GLY A 201 -10.08 30.47 -0.69
C GLY A 201 -8.76 30.46 -1.47
N VAL A 202 -8.80 30.08 -2.76
CA VAL A 202 -7.64 30.12 -3.66
C VAL A 202 -7.13 31.54 -3.85
N VAL A 203 -8.03 32.52 -4.13
CA VAL A 203 -7.65 33.93 -4.26
C VAL A 203 -7.03 34.44 -2.97
N ARG A 204 -7.61 34.10 -1.82
CA ARG A 204 -7.08 34.48 -0.50
C ARG A 204 -5.71 33.90 -0.25
N SER A 205 -5.52 32.61 -0.55
CA SER A 205 -4.21 31.95 -0.46
C SER A 205 -3.18 32.69 -1.34
N TRP A 206 -3.52 32.93 -2.59
CA TRP A 206 -2.63 33.61 -3.52
C TRP A 206 -2.22 35.01 -3.03
N GLN A 207 -3.15 35.80 -2.50
CA GLN A 207 -2.87 37.14 -1.92
C GLN A 207 -1.83 37.05 -0.78
N MET A 208 -1.91 36.01 0.08
CA MET A 208 -0.98 35.82 1.19
C MET A 208 0.39 35.28 0.74
N THR A 209 0.41 34.46 -0.32
CA THR A 209 1.60 33.66 -0.68
C THR A 209 2.40 34.22 -1.84
N HIS A 210 1.79 34.92 -2.82
CA HIS A 210 2.44 35.22 -4.12
C HIS A 210 3.78 35.96 -3.99
N LYS A 211 3.88 36.96 -3.09
CA LYS A 211 5.13 37.69 -2.81
C LYS A 211 6.08 36.93 -1.87
N ARG A 212 5.63 35.84 -1.26
CA ARG A 212 6.35 35.12 -0.19
C ARG A 212 6.44 33.61 -0.44
N LYS A 213 6.07 33.16 -1.64
CA LYS A 213 6.00 31.75 -2.01
C LYS A 213 7.28 30.99 -1.67
N TRP A 214 8.43 31.56 -1.98
CA TRP A 214 9.72 30.94 -1.68
C TRP A 214 10.02 30.84 -0.18
N LYS A 215 9.58 31.83 0.62
CA LYS A 215 9.74 31.76 2.09
C LYS A 215 8.88 30.68 2.72
N ILE A 216 7.65 30.51 2.21
CA ILE A 216 6.73 29.47 2.71
C ILE A 216 7.22 28.09 2.29
N SER A 217 7.60 27.94 1.02
CA SER A 217 8.14 26.66 0.51
C SER A 217 9.43 26.27 1.22
N SER A 218 10.38 27.22 1.38
CA SER A 218 11.63 26.93 2.08
C SER A 218 11.43 26.59 3.56
N LEU A 219 10.38 27.14 4.21
CA LEU A 219 10.02 26.76 5.57
C LEU A 219 9.49 25.31 5.63
N ALA A 220 8.56 24.97 4.72
CA ALA A 220 8.01 23.61 4.64
C ALA A 220 9.12 22.59 4.32
N MET A 221 9.93 22.87 3.30
CA MET A 221 11.08 22.02 2.91
C MET A 221 12.11 21.87 4.03
N PHE A 222 12.38 22.93 4.78
CA PHE A 222 13.30 22.86 5.93
C PHE A 222 12.83 21.84 6.97
N TRP A 223 11.56 21.88 7.34
CA TRP A 223 10.98 20.97 8.31
C TRP A 223 10.88 19.55 7.78
N GLU A 224 10.51 19.38 6.51
CA GLU A 224 10.47 18.07 5.85
C GLU A 224 11.87 17.43 5.78
N LEU A 225 12.88 18.19 5.37
CA LEU A 225 14.27 17.73 5.35
C LEU A 225 14.77 17.38 6.75
N ALA A 226 14.42 18.15 7.77
CA ALA A 226 14.77 17.83 9.15
C ALA A 226 14.18 16.47 9.60
N VAL A 227 12.94 16.17 9.21
CA VAL A 227 12.31 14.86 9.49
C VAL A 227 13.02 13.74 8.71
N ILE A 228 13.34 13.94 7.44
CA ILE A 228 14.07 12.95 6.63
C ILE A 228 15.44 12.65 7.25
N LEU A 229 16.20 13.68 7.61
CA LEU A 229 17.50 13.50 8.26
C LEU A 229 17.39 12.77 9.59
N LEU A 230 16.36 13.09 10.39
CA LEU A 230 16.07 12.38 11.63
C LEU A 230 15.75 10.90 11.35
N ALA A 231 14.92 10.62 10.36
CA ALA A 231 14.56 9.26 9.96
C ALA A 231 15.78 8.44 9.52
N VAL A 232 16.65 9.04 8.71
CA VAL A 232 17.92 8.40 8.28
C VAL A 232 18.82 8.11 9.50
N ALA A 233 18.94 9.05 10.43
CA ALA A 233 19.74 8.85 11.63
C ALA A 233 19.18 7.74 12.53
N VAL A 234 17.85 7.72 12.73
CA VAL A 234 17.16 6.66 13.49
C VAL A 234 17.32 5.31 12.80
N TYR A 235 17.17 5.25 11.48
CA TYR A 235 17.37 4.03 10.71
C TYR A 235 18.80 3.49 10.86
N ALA A 236 19.81 4.34 10.66
CA ALA A 236 21.20 3.95 10.83
C ALA A 236 21.50 3.42 12.24
N ALA A 237 21.03 4.12 13.28
CA ALA A 237 21.16 3.66 14.67
C ALA A 237 20.46 2.32 14.93
N SER A 238 19.24 2.13 14.38
CA SER A 238 18.46 0.90 14.53
C SER A 238 19.14 -0.29 13.83
N VAL A 239 19.68 -0.09 12.63
CA VAL A 239 20.43 -1.14 11.91
C VAL A 239 21.73 -1.49 12.63
N CYS A 240 22.46 -0.50 13.17
CA CYS A 240 23.64 -0.78 13.98
C CYS A 240 23.31 -1.58 15.25
N ALA A 241 22.22 -1.22 15.93
CA ALA A 241 21.74 -1.98 17.11
C ALA A 241 21.33 -3.41 16.73
N ALA A 242 20.58 -3.57 15.63
CA ALA A 242 20.20 -4.89 15.10
C ALA A 242 21.44 -5.73 14.73
N ALA A 243 22.45 -5.13 14.09
CA ALA A 243 23.70 -5.82 13.75
C ALA A 243 24.42 -6.34 14.99
N LEU A 244 24.51 -5.52 16.06
CA LEU A 244 25.11 -5.93 17.34
C LEU A 244 24.33 -7.09 17.97
N CYS A 245 23.01 -7.06 17.94
CA CYS A 245 22.15 -8.15 18.44
C CYS A 245 22.35 -9.43 17.62
N VAL A 246 22.37 -9.34 16.31
CA VAL A 246 22.53 -10.47 15.40
C VAL A 246 23.90 -11.14 15.60
N VAL A 247 24.98 -10.35 15.66
CA VAL A 247 26.33 -10.88 15.93
C VAL A 247 26.41 -11.57 17.28
N ARG A 248 25.67 -11.09 18.29
CA ARG A 248 25.71 -11.67 19.66
C ARG A 248 24.87 -12.94 19.82
N PHE A 249 23.74 -13.05 19.09
CA PHE A 249 22.71 -14.05 19.37
C PHE A 249 22.41 -15.00 18.21
N SER A 250 22.83 -14.71 16.96
CA SER A 250 22.54 -15.54 15.79
C SER A 250 23.68 -16.50 15.47
N ARG A 251 23.32 -17.67 14.88
CA ARG A 251 24.32 -18.57 14.28
C ARG A 251 24.93 -17.93 13.04
N GLN A 252 26.22 -18.05 12.85
CA GLN A 252 26.99 -17.34 11.81
C GLN A 252 26.41 -17.46 10.40
N ASN A 253 25.86 -18.64 10.05
CA ASN A 253 25.35 -18.91 8.68
C ASN A 253 24.03 -18.19 8.34
N LEU A 254 23.28 -17.69 9.33
CA LEU A 254 22.00 -17.01 9.14
C LEU A 254 22.04 -15.51 9.51
N ALA A 255 23.14 -15.06 10.09
CA ALA A 255 23.27 -13.71 10.63
C ALA A 255 22.99 -12.62 9.58
N MET A 256 23.51 -12.76 8.37
CA MET A 256 23.31 -11.78 7.28
C MET A 256 21.85 -11.73 6.81
N ALA A 257 21.20 -12.88 6.64
CA ALA A 257 19.80 -12.96 6.21
C ALA A 257 18.87 -12.32 7.25
N VAL A 258 19.08 -12.61 8.53
CA VAL A 258 18.32 -12.04 9.65
C VAL A 258 18.53 -10.53 9.72
N LEU A 259 19.77 -10.05 9.55
CA LEU A 259 20.08 -8.61 9.55
C LEU A 259 19.38 -7.89 8.38
N LEU A 260 19.48 -8.41 7.17
CA LEU A 260 18.86 -7.82 5.98
C LEU A 260 17.33 -7.78 6.11
N SER A 261 16.71 -8.88 6.54
CA SER A 261 15.27 -8.94 6.78
C SER A 261 14.82 -7.94 7.86
N SER A 262 15.58 -7.86 8.98
CA SER A 262 15.28 -6.91 10.07
C SER A 262 15.43 -5.47 9.62
N ALA A 263 16.51 -5.15 8.89
CA ALA A 263 16.75 -3.80 8.35
C ALA A 263 15.62 -3.36 7.43
N ASP A 264 15.13 -4.26 6.58
CA ASP A 264 14.05 -4.03 5.65
C ASP A 264 12.74 -3.64 6.35
N ARG A 265 12.39 -4.36 7.41
CA ARG A 265 11.18 -4.11 8.21
C ARG A 265 11.29 -2.84 9.04
N LEU A 266 12.45 -2.60 9.67
CA LEU A 266 12.72 -1.37 10.41
C LEU A 266 12.57 -0.14 9.50
N GLU A 267 13.08 -0.21 8.27
CA GLU A 267 12.94 0.87 7.30
C GLU A 267 11.47 1.19 7.01
N THR A 268 10.62 0.18 6.82
CA THR A 268 9.17 0.39 6.57
C THR A 268 8.50 1.13 7.71
N GLY A 269 8.74 0.68 8.96
CA GLY A 269 8.19 1.34 10.14
C GLY A 269 8.69 2.79 10.31
N ILE A 270 9.98 3.02 10.07
CA ILE A 270 10.59 4.35 10.17
C ILE A 270 10.05 5.29 9.09
N ILE A 271 9.91 4.82 7.83
CA ILE A 271 9.31 5.61 6.75
C ILE A 271 7.86 6.00 7.11
N TYR A 272 7.08 5.07 7.65
CA TYR A 272 5.71 5.33 8.07
C TYR A 272 5.65 6.42 9.15
N LEU A 273 6.44 6.30 10.22
CA LEU A 273 6.51 7.28 11.30
C LEU A 273 7.07 8.63 10.82
N ALA A 274 8.07 8.61 9.95
CA ALA A 274 8.64 9.83 9.37
C ALA A 274 7.63 10.56 8.50
N SER A 275 6.85 9.84 7.68
CA SER A 275 5.78 10.45 6.87
C SER A 275 4.72 11.11 7.75
N MET A 276 4.36 10.49 8.87
CA MET A 276 3.45 11.06 9.86
C MET A 276 4.00 12.37 10.47
N LEU A 277 5.25 12.36 10.90
CA LEU A 277 5.90 13.56 11.45
C LEU A 277 6.03 14.67 10.40
N ALA A 278 6.34 14.31 9.14
CA ALA A 278 6.43 15.28 8.05
C ALA A 278 5.09 15.99 7.83
N THR A 279 3.97 15.26 7.86
CA THR A 279 2.63 15.88 7.78
C THR A 279 2.44 16.90 8.89
N VAL A 280 2.70 16.51 10.14
CA VAL A 280 2.52 17.38 11.32
C VAL A 280 3.36 18.66 11.17
N VAL A 281 4.65 18.55 10.86
CA VAL A 281 5.54 19.72 10.82
C VAL A 281 5.27 20.63 9.63
N VAL A 282 4.90 20.07 8.47
CA VAL A 282 4.57 20.87 7.27
C VAL A 282 3.25 21.63 7.49
N TYR A 283 2.20 20.98 8.02
CA TYR A 283 0.95 21.68 8.32
C TYR A 283 1.08 22.68 9.47
N ALA A 284 1.98 22.44 10.45
CA ALA A 284 2.34 23.45 11.44
C ALA A 284 2.98 24.69 10.79
N ALA A 285 3.94 24.48 9.88
CA ALA A 285 4.60 25.55 9.14
C ALA A 285 3.61 26.35 8.28
N LEU A 286 2.69 25.67 7.59
CA LEU A 286 1.63 26.32 6.82
C LEU A 286 0.65 27.09 7.73
N SER A 287 0.32 26.57 8.91
CA SER A 287 -0.50 27.25 9.91
C SER A 287 0.16 28.55 10.38
N VAL A 288 1.44 28.51 10.71
CA VAL A 288 2.20 29.72 11.08
C VAL A 288 2.22 30.72 9.95
N ALA A 289 2.46 30.28 8.71
CA ALA A 289 2.42 31.16 7.54
C ALA A 289 1.05 31.82 7.36
N TYR A 290 -0.04 31.06 7.56
CA TYR A 290 -1.40 31.57 7.49
C TYR A 290 -1.67 32.66 8.52
N TYR A 291 -1.35 32.45 9.79
CA TYR A 291 -1.57 33.42 10.86
C TYR A 291 -0.68 34.66 10.69
N GLN A 292 0.58 34.48 10.34
CA GLN A 292 1.53 35.58 10.19
C GLN A 292 1.23 36.47 8.96
N TYR A 293 0.88 35.86 7.83
CA TYR A 293 0.66 36.60 6.58
C TYR A 293 -0.80 36.99 6.34
N GLY A 294 -1.73 36.38 7.11
CA GLY A 294 -3.14 36.76 7.11
C GLY A 294 -3.49 37.96 7.97
N ASN A 295 -2.49 38.66 8.56
CA ASN A 295 -2.69 39.76 9.53
C ASN A 295 -3.56 39.38 10.73
N ARG A 296 -3.57 38.11 11.10
CA ARG A 296 -4.23 37.61 12.29
C ARG A 296 -3.19 37.48 13.42
N ARG A 297 -3.39 38.22 14.50
CA ARG A 297 -2.50 38.07 15.67
C ARG A 297 -2.75 36.73 16.34
N PHE A 298 -1.69 35.99 16.69
CA PHE A 298 -1.77 34.96 17.69
C PHE A 298 -2.36 35.61 18.96
N HIS A 299 -3.45 35.06 19.54
CA HIS A 299 -3.89 35.29 20.92
C HIS A 299 -4.92 36.39 21.20
N THR A 300 -5.64 36.99 20.27
CA THR A 300 -6.52 38.12 20.60
C THR A 300 -8.02 37.83 20.74
N GLU A 301 -8.50 36.63 20.33
CA GLU A 301 -9.91 36.28 20.46
C GLU A 301 -10.11 34.89 21.02
N ARG A 302 -11.07 34.74 21.95
CA ARG A 302 -11.51 33.42 22.39
C ARG A 302 -12.17 32.71 21.21
N TRP A 303 -11.57 31.60 20.77
CA TRP A 303 -12.19 30.75 19.79
C TRP A 303 -13.20 29.85 20.50
N ASP A 304 -14.47 30.02 20.19
CA ASP A 304 -15.51 29.12 20.66
C ASP A 304 -15.49 27.86 19.79
N PHE A 305 -15.07 26.77 20.35
CA PHE A 305 -14.95 25.49 19.66
C PHE A 305 -16.33 24.83 19.43
N GLY A 306 -17.43 25.41 19.94
CA GLY A 306 -18.77 24.80 19.89
C GLY A 306 -18.90 23.45 20.61
N TYR A 307 -17.82 23.03 21.27
CA TYR A 307 -17.71 21.80 22.06
C TYR A 307 -17.02 22.13 23.39
N PRO A 308 -17.54 21.72 24.53
CA PRO A 308 -16.91 22.05 25.80
C PRO A 308 -15.52 21.41 25.84
N ALA A 309 -14.49 22.24 25.72
CA ALA A 309 -13.10 21.83 25.88
C ALA A 309 -12.83 21.47 27.35
N ARG A 310 -13.48 20.41 27.85
CA ARG A 310 -13.24 19.86 29.19
C ARG A 310 -12.07 18.87 29.11
N GLY A 311 -10.96 19.32 29.64
CA GLY A 311 -9.94 18.46 30.18
C GLY A 311 -8.89 17.98 29.17
N SER A 312 -7.63 18.24 29.48
CA SER A 312 -6.53 17.40 28.99
C SER A 312 -6.86 15.95 29.33
N MET A 313 -6.63 15.03 28.38
CA MET A 313 -6.72 13.59 28.65
C MET A 313 -5.98 13.26 29.95
N ASN A 314 -6.63 12.52 30.85
CA ASN A 314 -6.07 12.16 32.14
C ASN A 314 -4.68 11.52 31.96
N ARG A 315 -3.68 11.92 32.78
CA ARG A 315 -2.32 11.36 32.72
C ARG A 315 -2.32 9.83 32.77
N ARG A 316 -3.26 9.23 33.52
CA ARG A 316 -3.42 7.76 33.61
C ARG A 316 -3.86 7.16 32.29
N THR A 317 -4.87 7.72 31.62
CA THR A 317 -5.34 7.25 30.31
C THR A 317 -4.25 7.41 29.24
N MET A 318 -3.51 8.53 29.25
CA MET A 318 -2.36 8.75 28.37
C MET A 318 -1.26 7.71 28.62
N ALA A 319 -0.93 7.44 29.88
CA ALA A 319 0.07 6.45 30.25
C ALA A 319 -0.35 5.04 29.81
N VAL A 320 -1.61 4.65 30.01
CA VAL A 320 -2.14 3.33 29.59
C VAL A 320 -2.04 3.17 28.07
N ILE A 321 -2.45 4.19 27.29
CA ILE A 321 -2.37 4.12 25.83
C ILE A 321 -0.91 4.07 25.37
N LEU A 322 -0.04 4.89 25.96
CA LEU A 322 1.39 4.90 25.62
C LEU A 322 2.05 3.56 25.98
N THR A 323 1.73 3.00 27.16
CA THR A 323 2.23 1.68 27.57
C THR A 323 1.71 0.58 26.65
N ALA A 324 0.44 0.64 26.23
CA ALA A 324 -0.11 -0.32 25.27
C ALA A 324 0.58 -0.22 23.90
N VAL A 325 0.80 0.99 23.38
CA VAL A 325 1.51 1.21 22.10
C VAL A 325 2.96 0.73 22.19
N VAL A 326 3.67 1.06 23.29
CA VAL A 326 5.03 0.59 23.53
C VAL A 326 5.06 -0.93 23.72
N GLY A 327 4.09 -1.49 24.46
CA GLY A 327 3.97 -2.93 24.67
C GLY A 327 3.74 -3.70 23.37
N VAL A 328 2.83 -3.23 22.52
CA VAL A 328 2.59 -3.79 21.17
C VAL A 328 3.84 -3.66 20.31
N GLY A 329 4.52 -2.52 20.34
CA GLY A 329 5.77 -2.32 19.60
C GLY A 329 6.89 -3.25 20.08
N LEU A 330 7.07 -3.41 21.38
CA LEU A 330 8.06 -4.33 21.95
C LEU A 330 7.69 -5.80 21.67
N PHE A 331 6.42 -6.15 21.74
CA PHE A 331 5.94 -7.50 21.37
C PHE A 331 6.19 -7.77 19.89
N TYR A 332 5.93 -6.80 19.03
CA TYR A 332 6.22 -6.90 17.59
C TYR A 332 7.73 -7.07 17.33
N ILE A 333 8.58 -6.30 18.02
CA ILE A 333 10.04 -6.45 17.91
C ILE A 333 10.49 -7.83 18.45
N TYR A 334 9.93 -8.28 19.56
CA TYR A 334 10.23 -9.60 20.12
C TYR A 334 9.82 -10.72 19.15
N ASP A 335 8.63 -10.65 18.59
CA ASP A 335 8.10 -11.60 17.62
C ASP A 335 8.95 -11.60 16.33
N LEU A 336 9.32 -10.41 15.86
CA LEU A 336 10.22 -10.22 14.72
C LEU A 336 11.59 -10.91 14.93
N VAL A 337 12.17 -10.76 16.11
CA VAL A 337 13.50 -11.30 16.43
C VAL A 337 13.45 -12.82 16.65
N ARG A 338 12.38 -13.34 17.25
CA ARG A 338 12.25 -14.73 17.61
C ARG A 338 11.68 -15.63 16.52
N ASN A 339 10.63 -15.21 15.85
CA ASN A 339 9.83 -16.02 14.93
C ASN A 339 9.95 -15.60 13.46
N GLY A 340 10.78 -14.58 13.16
CA GLY A 340 10.95 -14.12 11.77
C GLY A 340 9.69 -13.54 11.14
N SER A 341 8.69 -13.13 11.96
CA SER A 341 7.45 -12.45 11.57
C SER A 341 6.32 -13.25 10.93
N GLU A 342 6.06 -14.45 11.41
CA GLU A 342 4.80 -15.14 11.05
C GLU A 342 3.56 -14.24 11.27
N LEU A 343 3.56 -13.44 12.35
CA LEU A 343 2.44 -12.54 12.66
C LEU A 343 2.24 -11.41 11.62
N SER A 344 3.32 -10.93 10.99
CA SER A 344 3.21 -9.90 9.95
C SER A 344 2.85 -10.49 8.59
N GLU A 345 3.22 -11.74 8.32
CA GLU A 345 2.78 -12.48 7.16
C GLU A 345 1.30 -12.83 7.27
N GLU A 346 0.83 -13.39 8.38
CA GLU A 346 -0.60 -13.69 8.59
C GLU A 346 -1.50 -12.44 8.58
N LEU A 347 -1.03 -11.28 9.04
CA LEU A 347 -1.81 -10.03 9.04
C LEU A 347 -1.78 -9.28 7.71
N LEU A 348 -0.80 -9.54 6.85
CA LEU A 348 -0.57 -8.82 5.60
C LEU A 348 -0.62 -9.71 4.36
N ILE A 349 -0.43 -11.03 4.50
CA ILE A 349 -0.52 -12.00 3.41
C ILE A 349 -1.88 -12.69 3.51
N GLU A 350 -2.70 -12.49 2.51
CA GLU A 350 -3.85 -13.34 2.30
C GLU A 350 -3.35 -14.72 1.89
N THR A 351 -3.92 -15.74 2.49
CA THR A 351 -3.64 -17.14 2.10
C THR A 351 -3.95 -17.29 0.62
N GLU A 352 -2.93 -17.59 -0.17
CA GLU A 352 -3.10 -17.96 -1.58
C GLU A 352 -3.61 -19.40 -1.67
N ILE A 353 -4.62 -19.62 -2.49
CA ILE A 353 -5.19 -20.94 -2.75
C ILE A 353 -4.54 -21.46 -4.02
N THR A 354 -3.77 -22.52 -3.87
CA THR A 354 -3.21 -23.27 -5.01
C THR A 354 -4.08 -24.50 -5.27
N ALA A 355 -4.63 -24.61 -6.48
CA ALA A 355 -5.39 -25.77 -6.90
C ALA A 355 -4.42 -26.91 -7.27
N HIS A 356 -4.35 -27.93 -6.42
CA HIS A 356 -3.42 -29.06 -6.55
C HIS A 356 -3.85 -29.98 -7.70
N ARG A 357 -3.01 -30.07 -8.75
CA ARG A 357 -3.27 -30.78 -10.03
C ARG A 357 -4.52 -30.26 -10.76
N GLY A 358 -4.76 -28.96 -10.66
CA GLY A 358 -6.04 -28.35 -11.01
C GLY A 358 -7.08 -28.52 -9.91
N SER A 359 -8.36 -28.28 -10.20
CA SER A 359 -9.45 -28.60 -9.27
C SER A 359 -9.71 -30.11 -9.25
N SER A 360 -8.76 -30.87 -8.70
CA SER A 360 -8.73 -32.33 -8.73
C SER A 360 -9.84 -33.02 -7.92
N ARG A 361 -10.69 -32.25 -7.22
CA ARG A 361 -11.92 -32.75 -6.57
C ARG A 361 -13.14 -32.68 -7.45
N THR A 362 -13.15 -31.82 -8.43
CA THR A 362 -14.30 -31.57 -9.33
C THR A 362 -14.07 -32.12 -10.73
N ALA A 363 -12.81 -32.31 -11.14
CA ALA A 363 -12.42 -32.83 -12.44
C ALA A 363 -11.18 -33.74 -12.35
N PRO A 364 -10.89 -34.59 -13.36
CA PRO A 364 -9.73 -35.48 -13.32
C PRO A 364 -8.41 -34.71 -13.27
N GLU A 365 -7.55 -35.06 -12.33
CA GLU A 365 -6.27 -34.38 -12.05
C GLU A 365 -5.36 -34.24 -13.27
N ASN A 366 -4.57 -33.16 -13.32
CA ASN A 366 -3.59 -32.91 -14.38
C ASN A 366 -4.19 -32.95 -15.81
N THR A 367 -5.43 -32.47 -15.97
CA THR A 367 -6.13 -32.37 -17.25
C THR A 367 -6.64 -30.97 -17.52
N ILE A 368 -6.96 -30.67 -18.79
CA ILE A 368 -7.54 -29.38 -19.16
C ILE A 368 -8.81 -29.07 -18.37
N PRO A 369 -9.82 -30.00 -18.23
CA PRO A 369 -10.99 -29.73 -17.40
C PRO A 369 -10.69 -29.36 -15.96
N ALA A 370 -9.68 -29.99 -15.32
CA ALA A 370 -9.31 -29.67 -13.94
C ALA A 370 -8.68 -28.27 -13.80
N ILE A 371 -7.93 -27.85 -14.82
CA ILE A 371 -7.30 -26.53 -14.88
C ILE A 371 -8.37 -25.45 -15.15
N GLU A 372 -9.30 -25.70 -16.08
CA GLU A 372 -10.43 -24.81 -16.35
C GLU A 372 -11.30 -24.63 -15.11
N ALA A 373 -11.64 -25.72 -14.41
CA ALA A 373 -12.38 -25.65 -13.16
C ALA A 373 -11.63 -24.83 -12.08
N ALA A 374 -10.33 -25.00 -11.95
CA ALA A 374 -9.52 -24.19 -11.02
C ALA A 374 -9.51 -22.70 -11.38
N VAL A 375 -9.49 -22.35 -12.66
CA VAL A 375 -9.59 -20.97 -13.13
C VAL A 375 -10.99 -20.41 -12.86
N GLU A 376 -12.05 -21.18 -13.08
CA GLU A 376 -13.44 -20.78 -12.81
C GLU A 376 -13.71 -20.61 -11.31
N GLU A 377 -13.15 -21.48 -10.48
CA GLU A 377 -13.17 -21.40 -9.01
C GLU A 377 -12.29 -20.26 -8.48
N MET A 378 -11.53 -19.59 -9.36
CA MET A 378 -10.67 -18.45 -9.04
C MET A 378 -9.55 -18.79 -8.03
N ALA A 379 -8.93 -19.93 -8.18
CA ALA A 379 -7.70 -20.25 -7.47
C ALA A 379 -6.60 -19.24 -7.84
N ASP A 380 -5.78 -18.82 -6.86
CA ASP A 380 -4.69 -17.86 -7.05
C ASP A 380 -3.58 -18.44 -7.95
N SER A 381 -3.37 -19.74 -7.86
CA SER A 381 -2.46 -20.50 -8.71
C SER A 381 -2.97 -21.92 -8.95
N VAL A 382 -2.50 -22.54 -10.03
CA VAL A 382 -2.74 -23.95 -10.32
C VAL A 382 -1.42 -24.69 -10.24
N GLU A 383 -1.36 -25.72 -9.46
CA GLU A 383 -0.22 -26.64 -9.44
C GLU A 383 -0.47 -27.77 -10.44
N ILE A 384 0.57 -28.14 -11.17
CA ILE A 384 0.56 -29.22 -12.16
C ILE A 384 1.86 -30.03 -12.08
N ASP A 385 1.75 -31.33 -12.31
CA ASP A 385 2.90 -32.22 -12.43
C ASP A 385 3.26 -32.44 -13.91
N VAL A 386 4.54 -32.37 -14.24
CA VAL A 386 5.00 -32.61 -15.62
C VAL A 386 6.02 -33.72 -15.72
N GLN A 387 5.94 -34.47 -16.82
CA GLN A 387 6.91 -35.53 -17.20
C GLN A 387 7.22 -35.40 -18.69
N MET A 388 8.32 -35.98 -19.13
CA MET A 388 8.72 -36.01 -20.54
C MET A 388 8.41 -37.36 -21.19
N THR A 389 7.85 -37.33 -22.38
CA THR A 389 7.58 -38.52 -23.20
C THR A 389 8.85 -39.10 -23.84
N ALA A 390 8.76 -40.29 -24.48
CA ALA A 390 9.87 -40.89 -25.17
C ALA A 390 10.39 -40.07 -26.37
N ASP A 391 9.55 -39.27 -26.98
CA ASP A 391 9.85 -38.38 -28.09
C ASP A 391 10.12 -36.92 -27.69
N GLY A 392 10.33 -36.66 -26.34
CA GLY A 392 10.78 -35.37 -25.85
C GLY A 392 9.67 -34.32 -25.65
N VAL A 393 8.40 -34.69 -25.72
CA VAL A 393 7.29 -33.76 -25.43
C VAL A 393 7.04 -33.73 -23.92
N VAL A 394 6.91 -32.53 -23.35
CA VAL A 394 6.55 -32.37 -21.93
C VAL A 394 5.03 -32.40 -21.79
N VAL A 395 4.52 -33.32 -20.97
CA VAL A 395 3.08 -33.56 -20.76
C VAL A 395 2.75 -33.58 -19.28
N LEU A 396 1.46 -33.43 -18.93
CA LEU A 396 1.01 -33.50 -17.55
C LEU A 396 0.84 -34.95 -17.07
N GLY A 397 1.28 -35.20 -15.86
CA GLY A 397 1.08 -36.51 -15.20
C GLY A 397 1.92 -36.66 -13.93
N HIS A 398 1.29 -37.20 -12.88
CA HIS A 398 1.92 -37.36 -11.57
C HIS A 398 2.60 -38.69 -11.40
N ASP A 399 1.90 -39.81 -11.69
CA ASP A 399 2.33 -41.15 -11.32
C ASP A 399 3.45 -41.68 -12.24
N ALA A 400 4.30 -42.53 -11.70
CA ALA A 400 5.31 -43.22 -12.48
C ALA A 400 4.71 -44.24 -13.51
N SER A 401 3.41 -44.58 -13.38
CA SER A 401 2.70 -45.48 -14.27
C SER A 401 1.26 -44.95 -14.50
N LEU A 402 0.79 -45.03 -15.72
CA LEU A 402 -0.57 -44.62 -16.13
C LEU A 402 -1.66 -45.64 -15.69
N LYS A 403 -1.33 -46.64 -14.88
CA LYS A 403 -2.28 -47.67 -14.49
C LYS A 403 -3.51 -47.14 -13.74
N ARG A 404 -3.32 -46.15 -12.87
CA ARG A 404 -4.42 -45.58 -12.05
C ARG A 404 -5.37 -44.71 -12.90
N VAL A 405 -4.81 -43.87 -13.77
CA VAL A 405 -5.60 -42.84 -14.48
C VAL A 405 -6.05 -43.31 -15.88
N ALA A 406 -5.37 -44.27 -16.52
CA ALA A 406 -5.69 -44.75 -17.85
C ALA A 406 -5.78 -46.28 -17.97
N GLY A 407 -5.59 -47.04 -16.88
CA GLY A 407 -5.60 -48.50 -16.90
C GLY A 407 -4.38 -49.16 -17.57
N VAL A 408 -3.43 -48.38 -18.06
CA VAL A 408 -2.26 -48.84 -18.82
C VAL A 408 -1.02 -48.92 -17.92
N ASN A 409 -0.43 -50.09 -17.79
CA ASN A 409 0.77 -50.30 -16.97
C ASN A 409 2.05 -49.93 -17.73
N ARG A 410 2.16 -48.70 -18.19
CA ARG A 410 3.34 -48.10 -18.85
C ARG A 410 3.61 -46.73 -18.23
N SER A 411 4.88 -46.28 -18.29
CA SER A 411 5.26 -44.93 -17.89
C SER A 411 5.12 -43.96 -19.06
N ILE A 412 4.88 -42.70 -18.76
CA ILE A 412 4.89 -41.60 -19.73
C ILE A 412 6.20 -41.57 -20.51
N ALA A 413 7.34 -41.71 -19.83
CA ALA A 413 8.67 -41.72 -20.44
C ALA A 413 8.92 -42.90 -21.41
N SER A 414 8.05 -43.92 -21.42
CA SER A 414 8.15 -45.08 -22.35
C SER A 414 7.19 -45.00 -23.55
N MET A 415 6.46 -43.88 -23.69
CA MET A 415 5.45 -43.69 -24.71
C MET A 415 5.72 -42.42 -25.48
N THR A 416 5.32 -42.36 -26.78
CA THR A 416 5.30 -41.15 -27.56
C THR A 416 4.07 -40.31 -27.20
N PHE A 417 4.10 -39.02 -27.53
CA PHE A 417 2.95 -38.15 -27.30
C PHE A 417 1.72 -38.63 -28.06
N GLU A 418 1.89 -39.06 -29.31
CA GLU A 418 0.79 -39.63 -30.12
C GLU A 418 0.14 -40.88 -29.50
N GLU A 419 0.93 -41.73 -28.80
CA GLU A 419 0.40 -42.89 -28.04
C GLU A 419 -0.41 -42.43 -26.83
N LEU A 420 0.06 -41.34 -26.13
CA LEU A 420 -0.58 -40.79 -24.93
C LEU A 420 -1.89 -40.09 -25.24
N GLU A 421 -1.99 -39.37 -26.37
CA GLU A 421 -3.23 -38.68 -26.79
C GLU A 421 -4.42 -39.62 -27.03
N LYS A 422 -4.14 -40.90 -27.30
CA LYS A 422 -5.17 -41.93 -27.50
C LYS A 422 -5.72 -42.51 -26.20
N LEU A 423 -5.14 -42.17 -25.07
CA LEU A 423 -5.54 -42.69 -23.74
C LEU A 423 -6.62 -41.81 -23.13
N ASP A 424 -7.60 -42.46 -22.57
CA ASP A 424 -8.62 -41.80 -21.76
C ASP A 424 -8.15 -41.76 -20.29
N VAL A 425 -7.95 -40.54 -19.80
CA VAL A 425 -7.55 -40.27 -18.41
C VAL A 425 -8.66 -39.55 -17.62
N GLY A 426 -9.89 -39.55 -18.16
CA GLY A 426 -11.04 -38.94 -17.51
C GLY A 426 -12.05 -39.93 -16.95
N SER A 427 -12.29 -41.06 -17.63
CA SER A 427 -13.32 -42.05 -17.27
C SER A 427 -13.10 -42.69 -15.89
N TRP A 428 -11.88 -42.73 -15.35
CA TRP A 428 -11.61 -43.22 -14.02
C TRP A 428 -12.20 -42.33 -12.94
N PHE A 429 -12.32 -41.03 -13.23
CA PHE A 429 -12.87 -40.04 -12.30
C PHE A 429 -14.41 -40.00 -12.39
N SER A 430 -14.95 -39.82 -13.58
CA SER A 430 -16.39 -39.84 -13.87
C SER A 430 -16.65 -40.09 -15.34
N SER A 431 -17.79 -40.75 -15.66
CA SER A 431 -18.23 -40.92 -17.04
C SER A 431 -18.48 -39.61 -17.80
N GLU A 432 -18.66 -38.51 -17.10
CA GLU A 432 -18.80 -37.17 -17.67
C GLU A 432 -17.52 -36.70 -18.35
N TYR A 433 -16.36 -37.15 -17.88
CA TYR A 433 -15.03 -36.82 -18.41
C TYR A 433 -14.47 -37.88 -19.35
N ALA A 434 -15.32 -38.82 -19.82
CA ALA A 434 -14.87 -39.85 -20.77
C ALA A 434 -14.26 -39.24 -22.03
N GLY A 435 -13.10 -39.76 -22.43
CA GLY A 435 -12.36 -39.25 -23.60
C GLY A 435 -11.42 -38.08 -23.29
N THR A 436 -11.29 -37.66 -22.04
CA THR A 436 -10.28 -36.67 -21.65
C THR A 436 -8.88 -37.23 -21.92
N ARG A 437 -8.04 -36.47 -22.61
CA ARG A 437 -6.66 -36.83 -22.94
C ARG A 437 -5.64 -36.19 -22.04
N ILE A 438 -4.41 -36.71 -22.04
CA ILE A 438 -3.26 -36.09 -21.36
C ILE A 438 -2.84 -34.86 -22.17
N PRO A 439 -2.84 -33.63 -21.58
CA PRO A 439 -2.43 -32.43 -22.29
C PRO A 439 -0.91 -32.29 -22.31
N SER A 440 -0.40 -31.61 -23.33
CA SER A 440 0.98 -31.10 -23.33
C SER A 440 1.10 -29.88 -22.43
N LEU A 441 2.31 -29.62 -21.92
CA LEU A 441 2.60 -28.39 -21.16
C LEU A 441 2.33 -27.14 -22.00
N SER A 442 2.60 -27.20 -23.31
CA SER A 442 2.35 -26.06 -24.20
C SER A 442 0.87 -25.68 -24.26
N GLU A 443 -0.03 -26.67 -24.34
CA GLU A 443 -1.49 -26.41 -24.30
C GLU A 443 -1.93 -25.80 -22.98
N VAL A 444 -1.37 -26.27 -21.87
CA VAL A 444 -1.67 -25.73 -20.55
C VAL A 444 -1.15 -24.31 -20.37
N LEU A 445 0.06 -24.04 -20.83
CA LEU A 445 0.63 -22.68 -20.82
C LEU A 445 -0.22 -21.70 -21.63
N GLU A 446 -0.73 -22.14 -22.79
CA GLU A 446 -1.64 -21.33 -23.62
C GLU A 446 -2.98 -21.08 -22.91
N LEU A 447 -3.57 -22.13 -22.33
CA LEU A 447 -4.84 -22.05 -21.58
C LEU A 447 -4.73 -21.10 -20.38
N CYS A 448 -3.65 -21.21 -19.61
CA CYS A 448 -3.43 -20.42 -18.39
C CYS A 448 -2.90 -19.03 -18.67
N SER A 449 -2.45 -18.76 -19.90
CA SER A 449 -1.92 -17.45 -20.29
C SER A 449 -2.91 -16.34 -19.95
N GLN A 450 -2.45 -15.37 -19.15
CA GLN A 450 -3.24 -14.22 -18.68
C GLN A 450 -4.43 -14.55 -17.75
N LYS A 451 -4.60 -15.80 -17.31
CA LYS A 451 -5.73 -16.22 -16.47
C LYS A 451 -5.32 -16.59 -15.04
N THR A 452 -4.28 -17.39 -14.89
CA THR A 452 -3.79 -17.87 -13.58
C THR A 452 -2.28 -18.09 -13.59
N SER A 453 -1.64 -18.11 -12.42
CA SER A 453 -0.24 -18.53 -12.29
C SER A 453 -0.15 -20.05 -12.21
N LEU A 454 0.97 -20.62 -12.67
CA LEU A 454 1.26 -22.04 -12.60
C LEU A 454 2.41 -22.31 -11.64
N ASN A 455 2.21 -23.30 -10.76
CA ASN A 455 3.27 -23.96 -10.00
C ASN A 455 3.55 -25.30 -10.70
N ILE A 456 4.70 -25.45 -11.35
CA ILE A 456 5.03 -26.62 -12.14
C ILE A 456 5.98 -27.50 -11.34
N GLU A 457 5.49 -28.71 -10.95
CA GLU A 457 6.33 -29.72 -10.33
C GLU A 457 6.92 -30.65 -11.41
N ILE A 458 8.23 -30.70 -11.49
CA ILE A 458 8.94 -31.59 -12.42
C ILE A 458 9.09 -32.96 -11.78
N LYS A 459 8.42 -33.97 -12.33
CA LYS A 459 8.53 -35.35 -11.88
C LYS A 459 9.66 -36.05 -12.62
N TYR A 460 10.72 -36.39 -11.89
CA TYR A 460 11.79 -37.16 -12.45
C TYR A 460 11.46 -38.67 -12.37
N VAL A 461 11.10 -39.23 -13.53
CA VAL A 461 10.81 -40.67 -13.65
C VAL A 461 11.75 -41.29 -14.68
N GLY A 462 12.78 -41.98 -14.22
CA GLY A 462 13.73 -42.70 -15.09
C GLY A 462 14.93 -41.86 -15.54
N LYS A 463 15.44 -42.13 -16.76
CA LYS A 463 16.70 -41.54 -17.27
C LYS A 463 16.58 -40.15 -17.91
N ASN A 464 15.46 -39.44 -17.72
CA ASN A 464 15.24 -38.13 -18.34
C ASN A 464 16.02 -37.02 -17.62
N SER A 465 17.31 -36.89 -17.94
CA SER A 465 18.19 -35.85 -17.44
C SER A 465 17.97 -34.47 -18.10
N GLU A 466 17.18 -34.41 -19.16
CA GLU A 466 17.00 -33.21 -20.02
C GLU A 466 15.74 -32.40 -19.65
N LEU A 467 14.88 -32.89 -18.76
CA LEU A 467 13.64 -32.18 -18.40
C LEU A 467 13.85 -30.79 -17.77
N PRO A 468 14.94 -30.48 -17.06
CA PRO A 468 15.18 -29.15 -16.50
C PRO A 468 15.73 -28.12 -17.50
N GLU A 469 16.19 -28.56 -18.70
CA GLU A 469 16.67 -27.68 -19.77
C GLU A 469 15.52 -27.22 -20.67
#